data_d1122f6fdb1ea03af9347d348c60feef
#
_entry.id   d1122f6fdb1ea03af9347d348c60feef
#
_cell.length_a   1.000
_cell.length_b   1.000
_cell.length_c   1.000
_cell.angle_alpha   90.00
_cell.angle_beta   90.00
_cell.angle_gamma   90.00
#
_symmetry.space_group_name_H-M   'P 1'
#
loop_
_entity.id
_entity.type
_entity.pdbx_description
1 polymer ?
#
loop_
_entity_poly.entity_id
_entity_poly.type
_entity_poly.pdbx_seq_one_letter_code
_entity_poly.pdbx_strand_id
1 'polypeptide(L)'
;MDALYSAQATAVGGRDGHVETSDGLLKVDMSIPKSMGGPGRPDTTNPEQLFAMGYAACFGGAVGFVARQQKITPTQITVTADVHIGKQGEGLGLGV
;
A
#
# COMPACT_ATOMS: atom_id res chain seq x y z
N MET A 1 16.73 -5.97 -14.10
CA MET A 1 16.94 -6.74 -12.88
C MET A 1 16.44 -8.18 -13.06
N ASP A 2 17.01 -9.10 -12.31
CA ASP A 2 16.54 -10.48 -12.31
C ASP A 2 15.52 -10.63 -11.19
N ALA A 3 14.27 -10.87 -11.53
CA ALA A 3 13.21 -10.97 -10.55
C ALA A 3 13.34 -12.27 -9.75
N LEU A 4 13.31 -12.14 -8.43
CA LEU A 4 13.25 -13.30 -7.51
C LEU A 4 11.80 -13.70 -7.25
N TYR A 5 10.88 -12.77 -7.38
CA TYR A 5 9.46 -12.98 -7.15
C TYR A 5 8.68 -11.90 -7.88
N SER A 6 7.50 -12.22 -8.36
CA SER A 6 6.59 -11.28 -9.00
C SER A 6 5.19 -11.48 -8.48
N ALA A 7 4.52 -10.40 -8.16
CA ALA A 7 3.11 -10.42 -7.81
C ALA A 7 2.32 -9.63 -8.85
N GLN A 8 1.10 -10.07 -9.12
CA GLN A 8 0.23 -9.42 -10.09
C GLN A 8 -1.14 -9.19 -9.48
N ALA A 9 -1.71 -8.04 -9.76
CA ALA A 9 -3.06 -7.71 -9.35
C ALA A 9 -3.77 -6.96 -10.46
N THR A 10 -5.09 -7.08 -10.50
CA THR A 10 -5.92 -6.42 -11.51
C THR A 10 -7.00 -5.60 -10.82
N ALA A 11 -7.14 -4.36 -11.24
CA ALA A 11 -8.19 -3.45 -10.75
C ALA A 11 -9.18 -3.19 -11.87
N VAL A 12 -10.46 -3.19 -11.51
CA VAL A 12 -11.55 -2.83 -12.40
C VAL A 12 -12.32 -1.67 -11.78
N GLY A 13 -12.54 -0.60 -12.53
CA GLY A 13 -13.26 0.58 -12.04
C GLY A 13 -12.40 1.60 -11.28
N GLY A 14 -11.09 1.46 -11.34
CA GLY A 14 -10.17 2.42 -10.72
C GLY A 14 -10.38 2.55 -9.21
N ARG A 15 -10.40 3.78 -8.71
CA ARG A 15 -10.50 4.07 -7.28
C ARG A 15 -11.85 3.72 -6.66
N ASP A 16 -12.86 3.45 -7.48
CA ASP A 16 -14.23 3.21 -7.00
C ASP A 16 -14.73 1.82 -7.42
N GLY A 17 -13.82 0.89 -7.61
CA GLY A 17 -14.14 -0.42 -8.11
C GLY A 17 -13.63 -1.54 -7.21
N HIS A 18 -12.96 -2.49 -7.83
CA HIS A 18 -12.53 -3.72 -7.19
C HIS A 18 -11.11 -4.05 -7.62
N VAL A 19 -10.31 -4.60 -6.71
CA VAL A 19 -8.96 -5.06 -7.02
C VAL A 19 -8.74 -6.42 -6.40
N GLU A 20 -8.02 -7.28 -7.13
CA GLU A 20 -7.66 -8.58 -6.59
C GLU A 20 -6.30 -9.05 -7.13
N THR A 21 -5.62 -9.84 -6.31
CA THR A 21 -4.37 -10.47 -6.73
C THR A 21 -4.65 -11.67 -7.64
N SER A 22 -3.69 -12.01 -8.49
CA SER A 22 -3.86 -13.08 -9.48
C SER A 22 -4.10 -14.45 -8.84
N ASP A 23 -3.60 -14.66 -7.61
CA ASP A 23 -3.84 -15.90 -6.87
C ASP A 23 -5.16 -15.90 -6.11
N GLY A 24 -5.90 -14.79 -6.13
CA GLY A 24 -7.18 -14.67 -5.45
C GLY A 24 -7.09 -14.53 -3.93
N LEU A 25 -5.89 -14.44 -3.38
CA LEU A 25 -5.71 -14.32 -1.93
C LEU A 25 -6.27 -13.01 -1.40
N LEU A 26 -6.01 -11.91 -2.10
CA LEU A 26 -6.49 -10.59 -1.71
C LEU A 26 -7.52 -10.12 -2.72
N LYS A 27 -8.73 -9.83 -2.22
CA LYS A 27 -9.84 -9.32 -3.03
C LYS A 27 -10.52 -8.25 -2.18
N VAL A 28 -10.54 -7.01 -2.67
CA VAL A 28 -11.14 -5.92 -1.91
C VAL A 28 -11.89 -4.98 -2.84
N ASP A 29 -12.95 -4.42 -2.31
CA ASP A 29 -13.69 -3.35 -2.96
C ASP A 29 -13.12 -2.01 -2.52
N MET A 30 -13.14 -1.05 -3.42
CA MET A 30 -12.60 0.27 -3.19
C MET A 30 -13.67 1.33 -3.38
N SER A 31 -13.53 2.43 -2.66
CA SER A 31 -14.29 3.64 -2.94
C SER A 31 -13.44 4.87 -2.67
N ILE A 32 -13.81 5.95 -3.34
CA ILE A 32 -13.15 7.24 -3.13
C ILE A 32 -13.54 7.75 -1.75
N PRO A 33 -12.57 8.12 -0.90
CA PRO A 33 -12.88 8.61 0.44
C PRO A 33 -13.73 9.89 0.41
N LYS A 34 -14.50 10.09 1.46
CA LYS A 34 -15.32 11.30 1.58
C LYS A 34 -14.49 12.56 1.57
N SER A 35 -13.30 12.53 2.15
CA SER A 35 -12.36 13.67 2.16
C SER A 35 -11.90 14.05 0.75
N MET A 36 -12.04 13.18 -0.23
CA MET A 36 -11.73 13.44 -1.64
C MET A 36 -13.02 13.68 -2.46
N GLY A 37 -14.15 13.83 -1.80
CA GLY A 37 -15.43 14.07 -2.47
C GLY A 37 -16.15 12.81 -2.92
N GLY A 38 -15.71 11.66 -2.48
CA GLY A 38 -16.31 10.39 -2.85
C GLY A 38 -17.33 9.87 -1.85
N PRO A 39 -17.92 8.69 -2.12
CA PRO A 39 -18.96 8.13 -1.27
C PRO A 39 -18.46 7.51 0.03
N GLY A 40 -17.19 7.09 0.08
CA GLY A 40 -16.63 6.43 1.26
C GLY A 40 -17.51 5.30 1.76
N ARG A 41 -17.87 4.37 0.87
CA ARG A 41 -18.78 3.26 1.21
C ARG A 41 -18.20 2.40 2.32
N PRO A 42 -19.05 1.79 3.20
CA PRO A 42 -18.55 0.89 4.23
C PRO A 42 -17.86 -0.33 3.63
N ASP A 43 -16.89 -0.86 4.37
CA ASP A 43 -16.14 -2.08 4.01
C ASP A 43 -15.38 -1.96 2.70
N THR A 44 -14.96 -0.74 2.35
CA THR A 44 -14.12 -0.50 1.18
C THR A 44 -12.80 0.11 1.59
N THR A 45 -11.79 -0.14 0.76
CA THR A 45 -10.47 0.44 0.94
C THR A 45 -10.20 1.44 -0.20
N ASN A 46 -8.94 1.82 -0.34
CA ASN A 46 -8.49 2.73 -1.39
C ASN A 46 -7.02 2.43 -1.70
N PRO A 47 -6.50 2.93 -2.83
CA PRO A 47 -5.12 2.66 -3.20
C PRO A 47 -4.10 3.12 -2.17
N GLU A 48 -4.35 4.22 -1.46
CA GLU A 48 -3.42 4.76 -0.47
C GLU A 48 -3.29 3.85 0.74
N GLN A 49 -4.40 3.23 1.20
CA GLN A 49 -4.34 2.23 2.27
C GLN A 49 -3.57 0.99 1.84
N LEU A 50 -3.80 0.51 0.63
CA LEU A 50 -3.10 -0.67 0.10
C LEU A 50 -1.60 -0.39 -0.02
N PHE A 51 -1.25 0.79 -0.53
CA PHE A 51 0.15 1.20 -0.65
C PHE A 51 0.79 1.32 0.73
N ALA A 52 0.09 1.91 1.70
CA ALA A 52 0.62 2.09 3.06
C ALA A 52 0.96 0.74 3.70
N MET A 53 0.09 -0.26 3.56
CA MET A 53 0.34 -1.59 4.08
C MET A 53 1.58 -2.24 3.45
N GLY A 54 1.66 -2.21 2.13
CA GLY A 54 2.79 -2.79 1.41
C GLY A 54 4.10 -2.06 1.73
N TYR A 55 4.06 -0.75 1.74
CA TYR A 55 5.23 0.07 2.03
C TYR A 55 5.74 -0.18 3.46
N ALA A 56 4.84 -0.20 4.44
CA ALA A 56 5.22 -0.42 5.83
C ALA A 56 5.89 -1.80 6.01
N ALA A 57 5.32 -2.83 5.40
CA ALA A 57 5.88 -4.17 5.48
C ALA A 57 7.26 -4.25 4.82
N CYS A 58 7.39 -3.65 3.65
CA CYS A 58 8.66 -3.65 2.91
C CYS A 58 9.74 -2.89 3.69
N PHE A 59 9.40 -1.73 4.24
CA PHE A 59 10.33 -0.93 5.03
C PHE A 59 10.79 -1.69 6.28
N GLY A 60 9.85 -2.36 6.96
CA GLY A 60 10.17 -3.19 8.11
C GLY A 60 11.13 -4.32 7.76
N GLY A 61 10.96 -4.92 6.58
CA GLY A 61 11.90 -5.93 6.08
C GLY A 61 13.30 -5.36 5.88
N ALA A 62 13.40 -4.16 5.33
CA ALA A 62 14.68 -3.49 5.12
C ALA A 62 15.38 -3.18 6.46
N VAL A 63 14.62 -2.71 7.45
CA VAL A 63 15.16 -2.46 8.79
C VAL A 63 15.71 -3.74 9.39
N GLY A 64 14.97 -4.85 9.28
CA GLY A 64 15.43 -6.15 9.78
C GLY A 64 16.69 -6.64 9.10
N PHE A 65 16.79 -6.42 7.77
CA PHE A 65 17.97 -6.78 7.01
C PHE A 65 19.21 -6.01 7.50
N VAL A 66 19.07 -4.69 7.65
CA VAL A 66 20.18 -3.84 8.12
C VAL A 66 20.59 -4.22 9.56
N ALA A 67 19.61 -4.48 10.42
CA ALA A 67 19.89 -4.90 11.79
C ALA A 67 20.73 -6.19 11.83
N ARG A 68 20.35 -7.17 10.99
CA ARG A 68 21.12 -8.43 10.92
C ARG A 68 22.53 -8.21 10.42
N GLN A 69 22.76 -7.31 9.47
CA GLN A 69 24.09 -6.97 9.00
C GLN A 69 24.95 -6.38 10.13
N GLN A 70 24.32 -5.65 11.05
CA GLN A 70 25.01 -5.07 12.20
C GLN A 70 25.00 -5.98 13.42
N LYS A 71 24.58 -7.23 13.26
CA LYS A 71 24.51 -8.25 14.33
C LYS A 71 23.60 -7.83 15.48
N ILE A 72 22.53 -7.09 15.14
CA ILE A 72 21.48 -6.70 16.08
C ILE A 72 20.27 -7.60 15.81
N THR A 73 19.69 -8.17 16.87
CA THR A 73 18.51 -9.02 16.76
C THR A 73 17.34 -8.33 17.46
N PRO A 74 16.52 -7.55 16.73
CA PRO A 74 15.36 -6.93 17.35
C PRO A 74 14.32 -7.98 17.72
N THR A 75 13.62 -7.78 18.83
CA THR A 75 12.53 -8.67 19.23
C THR A 75 11.26 -8.39 18.42
N GLN A 76 11.09 -7.14 17.97
CA GLN A 76 9.94 -6.74 17.19
C GLN A 76 10.29 -5.49 16.39
N ILE A 77 9.81 -5.42 15.15
CA ILE A 77 9.94 -4.24 14.31
C ILE A 77 8.53 -3.77 13.97
N THR A 78 8.23 -2.53 14.30
CA THR A 78 6.94 -1.92 13.99
C THR A 78 7.18 -0.72 13.08
N VAL A 79 6.47 -0.67 11.96
CA VAL A 79 6.52 0.44 11.02
C VAL A 79 5.11 0.93 10.78
N THR A 80 4.91 2.24 10.90
CA THR A 80 3.66 2.89 10.52
C THR A 80 3.97 3.80 9.34
N ALA A 81 3.23 3.64 8.25
CA ALA A 81 3.38 4.49 7.07
C ALA A 81 2.14 5.35 6.92
N ASP A 82 2.35 6.65 6.76
CA ASP A 82 1.30 7.60 6.42
C ASP A 82 1.45 7.96 4.95
N VAL A 83 0.43 7.65 4.16
CA VAL A 83 0.43 7.93 2.73
C VAL A 83 -0.58 9.01 2.44
N HIS A 84 -0.12 10.06 1.79
CA HIS A 84 -0.93 11.24 1.48
C HIS A 84 -1.08 11.38 -0.02
N ILE A 85 -2.26 11.79 -0.46
CA ILE A 85 -2.50 12.23 -1.82
C ILE A 85 -2.96 13.68 -1.76
N GLY A 86 -2.41 14.51 -2.63
CA GLY A 86 -2.75 15.91 -2.65
C GLY A 86 -2.39 16.55 -3.98
N LYS A 87 -2.73 17.81 -4.11
CA LYS A 87 -2.43 18.58 -5.31
C LYS A 87 -0.94 18.83 -5.40
N GLN A 88 -0.37 18.62 -6.58
CA GLN A 88 1.01 18.91 -6.88
C GLN A 88 1.06 19.54 -8.28
N GLY A 89 1.28 20.86 -8.34
CA GLY A 89 1.15 21.59 -9.58
C GLY A 89 -0.26 21.48 -10.13
N GLU A 90 -0.41 21.04 -11.37
CA GLU A 90 -1.71 20.82 -12.02
C GLU A 90 -2.22 19.39 -11.84
N GLY A 91 -1.45 18.54 -11.21
CA GLY A 91 -1.81 17.15 -11.01
C GLY A 91 -1.92 16.76 -9.55
N LEU A 92 -1.80 15.47 -9.30
CA LEU A 92 -1.79 14.90 -7.97
C LEU A 92 -0.44 14.26 -7.69
N GLY A 93 -0.04 14.28 -6.44
CA GLY A 93 1.18 13.63 -5.99
C GLY A 93 0.95 12.85 -4.71
N LEU A 94 1.83 11.87 -4.48
CA LEU A 94 1.82 11.07 -3.26
C LEU A 94 2.98 11.50 -2.36
N GLY A 95 2.71 11.56 -1.05
CA GLY A 95 3.72 11.69 -0.01
C GLY A 95 3.64 10.49 0.93
N VAL A 96 4.78 10.11 1.46
CA VAL A 96 4.87 8.99 2.40
C VAL A 96 5.65 9.42 3.63
#